data_6323628fc17903b277abf44bba749ee2
#
_entry.id   6323628fc17903b277abf44bba749ee2
#
_cell.length_a   1.000
_cell.length_b   1.000
_cell.length_c   1.000
_cell.angle_alpha   90.00
_cell.angle_beta   90.00
_cell.angle_gamma   90.00
#
_symmetry.space_group_name_H-M   'P 1'
#
loop_
_entity.id
_entity.type
_entity.pdbx_description
1 polymer ?
#
loop_
_entity_poly.entity_id
_entity_poly.type
_entity_poly.pdbx_seq_one_letter_code
_entity_poly.pdbx_strand_id
1 'polypeptide(L)'
;MPLYESSHEMDLTTVSLMHPDAADWFAKRTSAWRDWPLADLYDRKGDTRISVVLPALDEEPTVAEIVTGARTLMPLVDEVIVVDSGSVDRTAEVARQAGATVHHRDDILPGTGSRPGKGEVLWKALAVATGDILVYVDADLTDFRPHFVTGLLGPLLDDPATQMVKAFYDRPLLDVSAGGGGRVTELAARPLLNAYFPALAGVVQPLAGEYAARRSLLESLPFAAGYGVETGLLIDTYRTAGLDAVAQVDLGQRTHGHQDTAALGRMAATILHTIHARVTPGAPVWPTLTQFVRRTGTVTPADHPVAHPDRPPMTTIPGYQRPLA
;
A
#
# COMPACT_ATOMS: atom_id res chain seq x y z
N MET A 1 13.82 -35.75 -54.87
CA MET A 1 14.14 -34.33 -54.94
C MET A 1 13.86 -33.69 -53.61
N PRO A 2 14.81 -32.99 -53.04
CA PRO A 2 14.95 -32.88 -51.58
C PRO A 2 14.09 -31.76 -50.99
N LEU A 3 13.31 -32.06 -49.96
CA LEU A 3 13.49 -31.73 -48.55
C LEU A 3 14.08 -30.33 -48.30
N TYR A 4 13.21 -29.42 -47.92
CA TYR A 4 13.62 -28.14 -47.30
C TYR A 4 13.50 -28.30 -45.79
N GLU A 5 14.56 -28.79 -45.16
CA GLU A 5 14.85 -28.59 -43.79
C GLU A 5 15.52 -27.21 -43.64
N SER A 6 14.91 -26.31 -42.93
CA SER A 6 15.60 -25.26 -42.24
C SER A 6 14.86 -24.94 -40.96
N SER A 7 15.16 -25.72 -39.93
CA SER A 7 14.94 -25.36 -38.55
C SER A 7 15.83 -24.13 -38.22
N HIS A 8 15.26 -22.94 -38.33
CA HIS A 8 15.75 -21.80 -37.58
C HIS A 8 15.04 -21.84 -36.22
N GLU A 9 15.65 -22.50 -35.26
CA GLU A 9 15.44 -22.18 -33.87
C GLU A 9 15.81 -20.70 -33.69
N MET A 10 14.78 -19.87 -33.68
CA MET A 10 14.91 -18.50 -33.25
C MET A 10 15.09 -18.57 -31.72
N ASP A 11 16.33 -18.46 -31.27
CA ASP A 11 16.68 -18.23 -29.87
C ASP A 11 16.05 -16.88 -29.47
N LEU A 12 14.79 -16.94 -29.00
CA LEU A 12 14.11 -15.83 -28.38
C LEU A 12 14.71 -15.65 -27.00
N THR A 13 15.93 -15.15 -26.92
CA THR A 13 16.38 -14.40 -25.76
C THR A 13 15.34 -13.31 -25.56
N THR A 14 14.48 -13.49 -24.56
CA THR A 14 13.39 -12.57 -24.24
C THR A 14 14.00 -11.23 -23.83
N VAL A 15 14.23 -10.35 -24.80
CA VAL A 15 14.63 -8.96 -24.53
C VAL A 15 13.42 -8.34 -23.83
N SER A 16 13.58 -8.05 -22.55
CA SER A 16 12.56 -7.32 -21.80
C SER A 16 12.32 -5.96 -22.48
N LEU A 17 11.06 -5.68 -22.86
CA LEU A 17 10.65 -4.39 -23.37
C LEU A 17 10.29 -3.40 -22.26
N MET A 18 10.61 -3.73 -21.01
CA MET A 18 10.45 -2.82 -19.88
C MET A 18 11.33 -1.57 -20.08
N HIS A 19 10.87 -0.44 -19.56
CA HIS A 19 11.68 0.78 -19.55
C HIS A 19 13.04 0.49 -18.91
N PRO A 20 14.17 0.93 -19.49
CA PRO A 20 15.52 0.55 -19.03
C PRO A 20 15.74 0.83 -17.53
N ASP A 21 15.34 2.02 -17.05
CA ASP A 21 15.49 2.36 -15.64
C ASP A 21 14.66 1.44 -14.74
N ALA A 22 13.45 1.05 -15.19
CA ALA A 22 12.59 0.14 -14.45
C ALA A 22 13.17 -1.28 -14.39
N ALA A 23 13.81 -1.74 -15.47
CA ALA A 23 14.44 -3.05 -15.52
C ALA A 23 15.68 -3.11 -14.60
N ASP A 24 16.52 -2.09 -14.64
CA ASP A 24 17.70 -1.96 -13.78
C ASP A 24 17.30 -1.87 -12.30
N TRP A 25 16.30 -1.04 -12.00
CA TRP A 25 15.73 -0.91 -10.66
C TRP A 25 15.13 -2.24 -10.16
N PHE A 26 14.36 -2.92 -10.99
CA PHE A 26 13.76 -4.21 -10.64
C PHE A 26 14.81 -5.23 -10.21
N ALA A 27 15.90 -5.31 -10.97
CA ALA A 27 17.01 -6.22 -10.67
C ALA A 27 17.75 -5.89 -9.36
N LYS A 28 17.84 -4.60 -9.00
CA LYS A 28 18.63 -4.13 -7.85
C LYS A 28 17.81 -3.91 -6.58
N ARG A 29 16.53 -3.56 -6.71
CA ARG A 29 15.67 -3.13 -5.61
C ARG A 29 14.55 -4.10 -5.29
N THR A 30 14.62 -5.33 -5.81
CA THR A 30 13.68 -6.41 -5.49
C THR A 30 14.38 -7.47 -4.65
N SER A 31 13.77 -7.82 -3.52
CA SER A 31 14.23 -8.88 -2.61
C SER A 31 13.07 -9.77 -2.19
N ALA A 32 13.36 -10.85 -1.48
CA ALA A 32 12.37 -11.70 -0.84
C ALA A 32 12.45 -11.56 0.69
N TRP A 33 11.35 -11.81 1.39
CA TRP A 33 11.36 -11.76 2.86
C TRP A 33 12.41 -12.67 3.51
N ARG A 34 12.81 -13.76 2.83
CA ARG A 34 13.83 -14.70 3.30
C ARG A 34 15.24 -14.11 3.30
N ASP A 35 15.47 -13.04 2.56
CA ASP A 35 16.75 -12.33 2.51
C ASP A 35 16.99 -11.49 3.79
N TRP A 36 15.95 -11.38 4.64
CA TRP A 36 15.93 -10.52 5.82
C TRP A 36 15.68 -11.32 7.11
N PRO A 37 16.64 -12.14 7.56
CA PRO A 37 16.53 -12.91 8.81
C PRO A 37 16.32 -11.98 10.01
N LEU A 38 15.43 -12.36 10.92
CA LEU A 38 15.09 -11.56 12.09
C LEU A 38 16.32 -11.17 12.94
N ALA A 39 17.29 -12.08 13.08
CA ALA A 39 18.51 -11.82 13.84
C ALA A 39 19.31 -10.63 13.27
N ASP A 40 19.46 -10.58 11.95
CA ASP A 40 20.19 -9.50 11.28
C ASP A 40 19.47 -8.16 11.41
N LEU A 41 18.15 -8.16 11.46
CA LEU A 41 17.36 -6.95 11.62
C LEU A 41 17.48 -6.35 13.03
N TYR A 42 17.66 -7.18 14.06
CA TYR A 42 17.94 -6.68 15.41
C TYR A 42 19.26 -5.91 15.45
N ASP A 43 20.30 -6.44 14.83
CA ASP A 43 21.62 -5.79 14.78
C ASP A 43 21.59 -4.47 14.01
N ARG A 44 20.81 -4.42 12.92
CA ARG A 44 20.69 -3.23 12.06
C ARG A 44 19.76 -2.17 12.59
N LYS A 45 18.82 -2.53 13.48
CA LYS A 45 17.84 -1.58 14.03
C LYS A 45 18.49 -0.40 14.75
N GLY A 46 19.53 -0.65 15.56
CA GLY A 46 20.12 0.38 16.43
C GLY A 46 19.04 1.10 17.24
N ASP A 47 19.11 2.43 17.26
CA ASP A 47 18.14 3.29 17.97
C ASP A 47 16.88 3.60 17.15
N THR A 48 16.74 3.06 15.93
CA THR A 48 15.58 3.31 15.05
C THR A 48 14.31 2.75 15.69
N ARG A 49 13.32 3.59 15.90
CA ARG A 49 12.01 3.17 16.40
C ARG A 49 11.11 2.76 15.26
N ILE A 50 10.31 1.70 15.49
CA ILE A 50 9.46 1.09 14.47
C ILE A 50 8.03 0.97 14.99
N SER A 51 7.09 1.60 14.29
CA SER A 51 5.65 1.48 14.53
C SER A 51 5.01 0.60 13.48
N VAL A 52 4.25 -0.42 13.89
CA VAL A 52 3.33 -1.13 13.01
C VAL A 52 1.95 -0.50 13.15
N VAL A 53 1.36 -0.10 12.04
CA VAL A 53 0.08 0.63 11.96
C VAL A 53 -0.93 -0.17 11.16
N LEU A 54 -2.08 -0.43 11.77
CA LEU A 54 -3.22 -1.12 11.15
C LEU A 54 -4.40 -0.14 11.00
N PRO A 55 -4.74 0.29 9.77
CA PRO A 55 -6.02 0.94 9.51
C PRO A 55 -7.14 -0.12 9.60
N ALA A 56 -8.15 0.11 10.43
CA ALA A 56 -9.22 -0.86 10.64
C ALA A 56 -10.62 -0.24 10.49
N LEU A 57 -11.52 -1.02 9.89
CA LEU A 57 -12.97 -0.74 9.85
C LEU A 57 -13.72 -2.07 9.74
N ASP A 58 -14.40 -2.48 10.84
CA ASP A 58 -15.15 -3.72 10.92
C ASP A 58 -14.30 -4.99 10.65
N GLU A 59 -13.16 -5.08 11.36
CA GLU A 59 -12.16 -6.14 11.21
C GLU A 59 -12.02 -7.02 12.49
N GLU A 60 -13.12 -7.17 13.25
CA GLU A 60 -13.15 -8.03 14.45
C GLU A 60 -12.59 -9.43 14.21
N PRO A 61 -12.83 -10.09 13.04
CA PRO A 61 -12.38 -11.47 12.83
C PRO A 61 -10.86 -11.63 12.69
N THR A 62 -10.14 -10.59 12.28
CA THR A 62 -8.74 -10.68 11.81
C THR A 62 -7.75 -9.85 12.62
N VAL A 63 -8.17 -8.72 13.16
CA VAL A 63 -7.28 -7.74 13.78
C VAL A 63 -6.46 -8.31 14.95
N ALA A 64 -7.03 -9.22 15.76
CA ALA A 64 -6.34 -9.79 16.92
C ALA A 64 -5.13 -10.65 16.52
N GLU A 65 -5.26 -11.47 15.47
CA GLU A 65 -4.18 -12.32 14.98
C GLU A 65 -3.03 -11.46 14.45
N ILE A 66 -3.33 -10.42 13.70
CA ILE A 66 -2.33 -9.51 13.15
C ILE A 66 -1.58 -8.76 14.26
N VAL A 67 -2.31 -8.19 15.22
CA VAL A 67 -1.71 -7.51 16.38
C VAL A 67 -0.81 -8.46 17.17
N THR A 68 -1.30 -9.66 17.49
CA THR A 68 -0.53 -10.65 18.23
C THR A 68 0.72 -11.06 17.46
N GLY A 69 0.60 -11.35 16.16
CA GLY A 69 1.73 -11.70 15.31
C GLY A 69 2.77 -10.59 15.21
N ALA A 70 2.37 -9.33 15.03
CA ALA A 70 3.28 -8.20 15.01
C ALA A 70 4.01 -8.01 16.36
N ARG A 71 3.33 -8.24 17.48
CA ARG A 71 3.92 -8.14 18.82
C ARG A 71 4.95 -9.22 19.11
N THR A 72 4.91 -10.37 18.44
CA THR A 72 5.98 -11.38 18.56
C THR A 72 7.34 -10.90 18.11
N LEU A 73 7.37 -9.79 17.34
CA LEU A 73 8.60 -9.18 16.84
C LEU A 73 9.25 -8.19 17.83
N MET A 74 8.66 -7.95 18.99
CA MET A 74 9.30 -7.09 20.00
C MET A 74 10.60 -7.72 20.50
N PRO A 75 11.68 -6.95 20.69
CA PRO A 75 11.78 -5.49 20.62
C PRO A 75 12.21 -4.94 19.24
N LEU A 76 12.16 -5.69 18.14
CA LEU A 76 12.36 -5.12 16.81
C LEU A 76 11.27 -4.08 16.52
N VAL A 77 10.01 -4.43 16.74
CA VAL A 77 8.86 -3.50 16.72
C VAL A 77 8.73 -2.86 18.09
N ASP A 78 8.59 -1.52 18.14
CA ASP A 78 8.45 -0.79 19.41
C ASP A 78 6.99 -0.62 19.81
N GLU A 79 6.08 -0.50 18.85
CA GLU A 79 4.64 -0.34 19.10
C GLU A 79 3.79 -0.91 17.95
N VAL A 80 2.59 -1.33 18.32
CA VAL A 80 1.53 -1.72 17.38
C VAL A 80 0.32 -0.83 17.63
N ILE A 81 -0.09 -0.09 16.61
CA ILE A 81 -1.17 0.89 16.64
C ILE A 81 -2.29 0.44 15.72
N VAL A 82 -3.51 0.46 16.21
CA VAL A 82 -4.71 0.34 15.38
C VAL A 82 -5.41 1.69 15.33
N VAL A 83 -5.64 2.20 14.12
CA VAL A 83 -6.45 3.39 13.93
C VAL A 83 -7.82 2.97 13.40
N ASP A 84 -8.80 3.01 14.28
CA ASP A 84 -10.16 2.61 14.01
C ASP A 84 -10.96 3.71 13.29
N SER A 85 -11.54 3.37 12.16
CA SER A 85 -12.30 4.30 11.30
C SER A 85 -13.77 4.49 11.72
N GLY A 86 -14.15 4.02 12.90
CA GLY A 86 -15.50 4.04 13.41
C GLY A 86 -16.21 2.70 13.17
N SER A 87 -15.54 1.59 13.51
CA SER A 87 -16.11 0.25 13.45
C SER A 87 -17.38 0.15 14.32
N VAL A 88 -18.36 -0.59 13.84
CA VAL A 88 -19.61 -0.86 14.55
C VAL A 88 -19.59 -2.23 15.24
N ASP A 89 -18.60 -3.06 14.94
CA ASP A 89 -18.33 -4.34 15.59
C ASP A 89 -17.34 -4.19 16.76
N ARG A 90 -16.77 -5.29 17.23
CA ARG A 90 -15.84 -5.28 18.36
C ARG A 90 -14.38 -5.07 17.98
N THR A 91 -14.07 -4.59 16.78
CA THR A 91 -12.71 -4.38 16.28
C THR A 91 -11.80 -3.68 17.28
N ALA A 92 -12.23 -2.52 17.79
CA ALA A 92 -11.44 -1.72 18.73
C ALA A 92 -11.20 -2.43 20.08
N GLU A 93 -12.19 -3.15 20.58
CA GLU A 93 -12.08 -3.93 21.82
C GLU A 93 -11.09 -5.09 21.65
N VAL A 94 -11.27 -5.87 20.59
CA VAL A 94 -10.46 -7.05 20.29
C VAL A 94 -9.00 -6.67 20.03
N ALA A 95 -8.75 -5.56 19.32
CA ALA A 95 -7.41 -5.04 19.10
C ALA A 95 -6.70 -4.64 20.40
N ARG A 96 -7.41 -3.97 21.34
CA ARG A 96 -6.86 -3.62 22.67
C ARG A 96 -6.54 -4.87 23.49
N GLN A 97 -7.42 -5.86 23.48
CA GLN A 97 -7.19 -7.13 24.18
C GLN A 97 -5.98 -7.88 23.63
N ALA A 98 -5.72 -7.79 22.32
CA ALA A 98 -4.51 -8.33 21.69
C ALA A 98 -3.24 -7.51 22.02
N GLY A 99 -3.36 -6.33 22.62
CA GLY A 99 -2.25 -5.51 23.11
C GLY A 99 -1.83 -4.38 22.17
N ALA A 100 -2.69 -3.94 21.24
CA ALA A 100 -2.47 -2.74 20.45
C ALA A 100 -2.87 -1.48 21.21
N THR A 101 -2.20 -0.36 20.92
CA THR A 101 -2.72 0.97 21.21
C THR A 101 -3.77 1.32 20.16
N VAL A 102 -5.01 1.59 20.59
CA VAL A 102 -6.11 1.84 19.66
C VAL A 102 -6.58 3.29 19.77
N HIS A 103 -6.54 3.98 18.63
CA HIS A 103 -7.04 5.35 18.48
C HIS A 103 -8.28 5.34 17.57
N HIS A 104 -9.28 6.13 17.93
CA HIS A 104 -10.37 6.42 17.00
C HIS A 104 -9.93 7.52 16.05
N ARG A 105 -10.15 7.32 14.74
CA ARG A 105 -9.73 8.25 13.69
C ARG A 105 -10.14 9.71 13.98
N ASP A 106 -11.36 9.91 14.46
CA ASP A 106 -11.91 11.26 14.63
C ASP A 106 -11.34 12.00 15.84
N ASP A 107 -10.73 11.28 16.80
CA ASP A 107 -10.03 11.84 17.95
C ASP A 107 -8.63 12.35 17.61
N ILE A 108 -8.06 11.89 16.48
CA ILE A 108 -6.74 12.31 16.03
C ILE A 108 -6.86 13.61 15.23
N LEU A 109 -6.16 14.66 15.67
CA LEU A 109 -6.17 15.98 15.02
C LEU A 109 -7.61 16.49 14.74
N PRO A 110 -8.50 16.58 15.75
CA PRO A 110 -9.91 16.88 15.53
C PRO A 110 -10.14 18.21 14.80
N GLY A 111 -9.24 19.19 14.98
CA GLY A 111 -9.30 20.48 14.29
C GLY A 111 -9.14 20.41 12.77
N THR A 112 -8.65 19.29 12.23
CA THR A 112 -8.53 19.07 10.76
C THR A 112 -9.79 18.44 10.16
N GLY A 113 -10.77 18.09 10.98
CA GLY A 113 -11.92 17.28 10.60
C GLY A 113 -11.55 15.87 10.17
N SER A 114 -12.51 15.10 9.68
CA SER A 114 -12.30 13.74 9.18
C SER A 114 -12.85 13.57 7.77
N ARG A 115 -12.15 12.76 6.97
CA ARG A 115 -12.53 12.39 5.61
C ARG A 115 -12.74 10.87 5.53
N PRO A 116 -13.57 10.38 4.62
CA PRO A 116 -13.72 8.94 4.42
C PRO A 116 -12.47 8.34 3.76
N GLY A 117 -12.24 7.06 4.03
CA GLY A 117 -11.29 6.22 3.31
C GLY A 117 -9.94 6.03 4.00
N LYS A 118 -9.21 5.05 3.48
CA LYS A 118 -7.96 4.54 4.06
C LYS A 118 -6.88 5.61 4.18
N GLY A 119 -6.72 6.47 3.16
CA GLY A 119 -5.70 7.51 3.16
C GLY A 119 -5.81 8.49 4.33
N GLU A 120 -7.02 8.78 4.79
CA GLU A 120 -7.24 9.58 6.00
C GLU A 120 -6.65 8.94 7.25
N VAL A 121 -6.90 7.65 7.41
CA VAL A 121 -6.44 6.86 8.56
C VAL A 121 -4.92 6.79 8.60
N LEU A 122 -4.30 6.52 7.45
CA LEU A 122 -2.84 6.44 7.32
C LEU A 122 -2.17 7.79 7.58
N TRP A 123 -2.78 8.89 7.10
CA TRP A 123 -2.30 10.24 7.36
C TRP A 123 -2.39 10.59 8.84
N LYS A 124 -3.54 10.33 9.48
CA LYS A 124 -3.75 10.61 10.91
C LYS A 124 -2.85 9.76 11.80
N ALA A 125 -2.51 8.54 11.38
CA ALA A 125 -1.57 7.68 12.12
C ALA A 125 -0.21 8.34 12.36
N LEU A 126 0.25 9.23 11.46
CA LEU A 126 1.48 10.00 11.67
C LEU A 126 1.46 10.85 12.94
N ALA A 127 0.28 11.29 13.37
CA ALA A 127 0.13 12.14 14.55
C ALA A 127 0.08 11.37 15.88
N VAL A 128 0.04 10.05 15.86
CA VAL A 128 -0.03 9.20 17.08
C VAL A 128 1.08 8.15 17.13
N ALA A 129 1.64 7.75 16.01
CA ALA A 129 2.77 6.83 15.97
C ALA A 129 4.07 7.55 16.37
N THR A 130 5.00 6.85 17.05
CA THR A 130 6.27 7.43 17.52
C THR A 130 7.48 6.98 16.70
N GLY A 131 7.34 5.91 15.88
CA GLY A 131 8.43 5.30 15.13
C GLY A 131 9.08 6.20 14.08
N ASP A 132 10.36 5.98 13.81
CA ASP A 132 11.12 6.55 12.69
C ASP A 132 10.78 5.88 11.36
N ILE A 133 10.36 4.63 11.44
CA ILE A 133 9.81 3.84 10.34
C ILE A 133 8.38 3.44 10.72
N LEU A 134 7.45 3.65 9.79
CA LEU A 134 6.09 3.14 9.90
C LEU A 134 5.91 1.99 8.93
N VAL A 135 5.40 0.88 9.45
CA VAL A 135 4.99 -0.30 8.69
C VAL A 135 3.48 -0.34 8.67
N TYR A 136 2.88 -0.16 7.51
CA TYR A 136 1.44 -0.25 7.33
C TYR A 136 1.05 -1.67 6.93
N VAL A 137 0.07 -2.22 7.61
CA VAL A 137 -0.47 -3.57 7.38
C VAL A 137 -1.98 -3.50 7.37
N ASP A 138 -2.62 -4.05 6.34
CA ASP A 138 -4.08 -4.12 6.28
C ASP A 138 -4.62 -4.99 7.41
N ALA A 139 -5.74 -4.58 8.01
CA ALA A 139 -6.33 -5.28 9.15
C ALA A 139 -7.23 -6.46 8.75
N ASP A 140 -7.48 -6.68 7.44
CA ASP A 140 -8.32 -7.74 6.87
C ASP A 140 -7.54 -9.02 6.49
N LEU A 141 -6.28 -9.14 6.89
CA LEU A 141 -5.43 -10.30 6.56
C LEU A 141 -5.82 -11.52 7.36
N THR A 142 -6.18 -12.61 6.67
CA THR A 142 -6.52 -13.91 7.30
C THR A 142 -5.31 -14.83 7.45
N ASP A 143 -4.20 -14.51 6.84
CA ASP A 143 -2.98 -15.31 6.77
C ASP A 143 -1.73 -14.49 7.15
N PHE A 144 -1.88 -13.48 7.99
CA PHE A 144 -0.78 -12.65 8.44
C PHE A 144 0.34 -13.49 9.07
N ARG A 145 1.57 -13.16 8.72
CA ARG A 145 2.78 -13.75 9.28
C ARG A 145 3.77 -12.66 9.67
N PRO A 146 4.53 -12.81 10.76
CA PRO A 146 5.53 -11.82 11.19
C PRO A 146 6.54 -11.44 10.11
N HIS A 147 6.83 -12.32 9.16
CA HIS A 147 7.73 -12.03 8.05
C HIS A 147 7.20 -10.93 7.09
N PHE A 148 5.91 -10.60 7.13
CA PHE A 148 5.38 -9.45 6.39
C PHE A 148 6.03 -8.15 6.90
N VAL A 149 6.18 -8.03 8.21
CA VAL A 149 6.83 -6.87 8.83
C VAL A 149 8.34 -6.92 8.62
N THR A 150 9.00 -8.06 8.90
CA THR A 150 10.47 -8.16 8.78
C THR A 150 10.94 -7.98 7.34
N GLY A 151 10.20 -8.52 6.35
CA GLY A 151 10.51 -8.32 4.94
C GLY A 151 10.48 -6.85 4.54
N LEU A 152 9.45 -6.11 4.97
CA LEU A 152 9.32 -4.67 4.69
C LEU A 152 10.39 -3.83 5.40
N LEU A 153 10.84 -4.24 6.57
CA LEU A 153 11.89 -3.54 7.34
C LEU A 153 13.29 -3.75 6.75
N GLY A 154 13.53 -4.91 6.14
CA GLY A 154 14.84 -5.30 5.66
C GLY A 154 15.54 -4.23 4.83
N PRO A 155 15.02 -3.81 3.68
CA PRO A 155 15.67 -2.81 2.84
C PRO A 155 15.81 -1.43 3.50
N LEU A 156 14.89 -1.06 4.41
CA LEU A 156 14.95 0.20 5.14
C LEU A 156 16.05 0.23 6.20
N LEU A 157 16.30 -0.90 6.85
CA LEU A 157 17.34 -1.02 7.88
C LEU A 157 18.73 -1.27 7.26
N ASP A 158 18.77 -1.85 6.05
CA ASP A 158 20.01 -2.13 5.33
C ASP A 158 20.59 -0.88 4.64
N ASP A 159 19.74 -0.12 3.97
CA ASP A 159 20.17 1.03 3.16
C ASP A 159 19.48 2.32 3.63
N PRO A 160 20.23 3.29 4.19
CA PRO A 160 19.69 4.59 4.59
C PRO A 160 19.06 5.41 3.45
N ALA A 161 19.46 5.15 2.18
CA ALA A 161 18.88 5.82 1.02
C ALA A 161 17.48 5.31 0.68
N THR A 162 17.15 4.08 1.09
CA THR A 162 15.79 3.53 0.94
C THR A 162 14.82 4.30 1.83
N GLN A 163 13.76 4.84 1.22
CA GLN A 163 12.76 5.65 1.89
C GLN A 163 11.40 4.95 2.00
N MET A 164 11.07 4.09 1.02
CA MET A 164 9.82 3.34 0.95
C MET A 164 10.07 1.92 0.44
N VAL A 165 9.41 0.94 1.06
CA VAL A 165 9.41 -0.46 0.62
C VAL A 165 7.98 -0.91 0.40
N LYS A 166 7.69 -1.41 -0.80
CA LYS A 166 6.39 -1.97 -1.17
C LYS A 166 6.42 -3.49 -1.08
N ALA A 167 5.36 -4.08 -0.53
CA ALA A 167 5.16 -5.52 -0.62
C ALA A 167 4.66 -5.92 -2.01
N PHE A 168 4.98 -7.16 -2.40
CA PHE A 168 4.23 -7.90 -3.38
C PHE A 168 4.14 -9.37 -2.97
N TYR A 169 3.15 -10.07 -3.48
CA TYR A 169 2.86 -11.46 -3.12
C TYR A 169 1.94 -12.09 -4.17
N ASP A 170 1.95 -13.43 -4.23
CA ASP A 170 0.98 -14.17 -5.01
C ASP A 170 -0.41 -14.03 -4.39
N ARG A 171 -1.40 -13.78 -5.25
CA ARG A 171 -2.82 -13.70 -4.88
C ARG A 171 -3.59 -14.83 -5.56
N PRO A 172 -3.51 -16.06 -5.06
CA PRO A 172 -4.34 -17.13 -5.61
C PRO A 172 -5.81 -16.80 -5.36
N LEU A 173 -6.62 -16.89 -6.40
CA LEU A 173 -8.08 -16.93 -6.25
C LEU A 173 -8.46 -18.35 -5.80
N LEU A 174 -9.30 -18.46 -4.79
CA LEU A 174 -9.76 -19.74 -4.24
C LEU A 174 -10.39 -20.69 -5.28
N ASP A 175 -10.81 -20.19 -6.45
CA ASP A 175 -11.50 -20.96 -7.49
C ASP A 175 -10.84 -20.94 -8.89
N VAL A 176 -9.69 -20.30 -9.08
CA VAL A 176 -9.03 -20.24 -10.40
C VAL A 176 -7.52 -20.37 -10.23
N SER A 177 -6.94 -21.33 -10.94
CA SER A 177 -5.50 -21.55 -11.02
C SER A 177 -4.74 -20.25 -11.37
N ALA A 178 -3.77 -19.91 -10.54
CA ALA A 178 -2.74 -18.85 -10.68
C ALA A 178 -3.16 -17.55 -11.36
N GLY A 179 -3.28 -16.46 -10.62
CA GLY A 179 -3.24 -15.09 -11.16
C GLY A 179 -4.55 -14.31 -11.20
N GLY A 180 -5.63 -14.73 -10.54
CA GLY A 180 -6.92 -14.02 -10.60
C GLY A 180 -7.09 -12.82 -9.66
N GLY A 181 -6.16 -12.57 -8.74
CA GLY A 181 -6.18 -11.42 -7.84
C GLY A 181 -5.57 -10.16 -8.47
N GLY A 182 -5.92 -8.98 -7.92
CA GLY A 182 -5.31 -7.72 -8.37
C GLY A 182 -5.91 -7.13 -9.65
N ARG A 183 -7.18 -7.43 -9.97
CA ARG A 183 -7.85 -6.90 -11.18
C ARG A 183 -7.71 -5.39 -11.36
N VAL A 184 -7.83 -4.61 -10.30
CA VAL A 184 -7.65 -3.15 -10.38
C VAL A 184 -6.18 -2.79 -10.67
N THR A 185 -5.23 -3.55 -10.14
CA THR A 185 -3.82 -3.38 -10.48
C THR A 185 -3.61 -3.57 -11.97
N GLU A 186 -4.05 -4.70 -12.53
CA GLU A 186 -3.76 -5.05 -13.92
C GLU A 186 -4.59 -4.25 -14.94
N LEU A 187 -5.84 -3.88 -14.60
CA LEU A 187 -6.76 -3.21 -15.52
C LEU A 187 -6.75 -1.68 -15.42
N ALA A 188 -6.21 -1.11 -14.35
CA ALA A 188 -6.19 0.34 -14.14
C ALA A 188 -4.81 0.86 -13.72
N ALA A 189 -4.29 0.48 -12.56
CA ALA A 189 -3.08 1.10 -12.03
C ALA A 189 -1.84 0.84 -12.90
N ARG A 190 -1.58 -0.41 -13.28
CA ARG A 190 -0.42 -0.78 -14.09
C ARG A 190 -0.41 -0.10 -15.47
N PRO A 191 -1.49 -0.13 -16.28
CA PRO A 191 -1.53 0.56 -17.55
C PRO A 191 -1.28 2.07 -17.42
N LEU A 192 -1.86 2.70 -16.40
CA LEU A 192 -1.68 4.14 -16.18
C LEU A 192 -0.27 4.48 -15.71
N LEU A 193 0.29 3.69 -14.79
CA LEU A 193 1.67 3.88 -14.32
C LEU A 193 2.67 3.68 -15.49
N ASN A 194 2.51 2.63 -16.29
CA ASN A 194 3.37 2.41 -17.43
C ASN A 194 3.29 3.53 -18.48
N ALA A 195 2.09 4.10 -18.68
CA ALA A 195 1.90 5.18 -19.64
C ALA A 195 2.49 6.52 -19.15
N TYR A 196 2.35 6.85 -17.87
CA TYR A 196 2.69 8.18 -17.35
C TYR A 196 3.95 8.21 -16.47
N PHE A 197 4.33 7.09 -15.90
CA PHE A 197 5.49 6.92 -15.02
C PHE A 197 6.27 5.65 -15.39
N PRO A 198 6.81 5.54 -16.61
CA PRO A 198 7.39 4.29 -17.11
C PRO A 198 8.55 3.77 -16.26
N ALA A 199 9.25 4.62 -15.52
CA ALA A 199 10.26 4.20 -14.55
C ALA A 199 9.67 3.36 -13.40
N LEU A 200 8.38 3.50 -13.08
CA LEU A 200 7.67 2.69 -12.07
C LEU A 200 7.09 1.38 -12.63
N ALA A 201 7.34 1.07 -13.92
CA ALA A 201 6.83 -0.16 -14.55
C ALA A 201 7.37 -1.45 -13.90
N GLY A 202 8.50 -1.36 -13.19
CA GLY A 202 9.09 -2.47 -12.43
C GLY A 202 8.38 -2.79 -11.11
N VAL A 203 7.46 -1.94 -10.63
CA VAL A 203 6.74 -2.19 -9.37
C VAL A 203 5.67 -3.26 -9.57
N VAL A 204 5.85 -4.41 -8.90
CA VAL A 204 4.99 -5.60 -9.11
C VAL A 204 3.58 -5.36 -8.62
N GLN A 205 3.40 -4.79 -7.42
CA GLN A 205 2.07 -4.51 -6.86
C GLN A 205 1.97 -3.07 -6.32
N PRO A 206 1.75 -2.09 -7.20
CA PRO A 206 1.68 -0.67 -6.80
C PRO A 206 0.57 -0.38 -5.79
N LEU A 207 -0.49 -1.19 -5.80
CA LEU A 207 -1.66 -1.07 -4.90
C LEU A 207 -1.56 -1.93 -3.64
N ALA A 208 -0.41 -2.60 -3.36
CA ALA A 208 -0.28 -3.35 -2.12
C ALA A 208 -0.48 -2.45 -0.91
N GLY A 209 -1.35 -2.87 0.01
CA GLY A 209 -1.66 -2.15 1.25
C GLY A 209 -0.56 -2.30 2.29
N GLU A 210 0.26 -3.34 2.16
CA GLU A 210 1.41 -3.59 3.01
C GLU A 210 2.63 -2.86 2.43
N TYR A 211 3.15 -1.90 3.18
CA TYR A 211 4.37 -1.17 2.86
C TYR A 211 4.97 -0.56 4.11
N ALA A 212 6.24 -0.23 4.04
CA ALA A 212 6.92 0.52 5.07
C ALA A 212 7.61 1.75 4.50
N ALA A 213 7.71 2.80 5.29
CA ALA A 213 8.43 4.00 4.87
C ALA A 213 9.01 4.76 6.06
N ARG A 214 10.05 5.56 5.78
CA ARG A 214 10.59 6.48 6.76
C ARG A 214 9.57 7.57 7.07
N ARG A 215 9.41 7.86 8.34
CA ARG A 215 8.50 8.91 8.82
C ARG A 215 8.77 10.26 8.14
N SER A 216 10.02 10.66 8.03
CA SER A 216 10.40 11.94 7.43
C SER A 216 9.89 12.10 5.99
N LEU A 217 9.91 11.01 5.21
CA LEU A 217 9.30 10.99 3.90
C LEU A 217 7.78 11.15 4.00
N LEU A 218 7.11 10.30 4.79
CA LEU A 218 5.65 10.31 4.91
C LEU A 218 5.11 11.66 5.38
N GLU A 219 5.76 12.30 6.34
CA GLU A 219 5.38 13.62 6.85
C GLU A 219 5.50 14.73 5.79
N SER A 220 6.38 14.55 4.81
CA SER A 220 6.63 15.51 3.72
C SER A 220 5.71 15.35 2.52
N LEU A 221 4.97 14.24 2.41
CA LEU A 221 4.14 13.92 1.25
C LEU A 221 2.65 14.21 1.51
N PRO A 222 1.90 14.57 0.46
CA PRO A 222 0.44 14.60 0.53
C PRO A 222 -0.11 13.17 0.54
N PHE A 223 -1.24 12.96 1.22
CA PHE A 223 -1.93 11.67 1.23
C PHE A 223 -3.21 11.74 0.42
N ALA A 224 -3.26 10.99 -0.66
CA ALA A 224 -4.47 10.84 -1.45
C ALA A 224 -5.57 10.16 -0.62
N ALA A 225 -6.81 10.58 -0.84
CA ALA A 225 -7.94 10.01 -0.15
C ALA A 225 -8.27 8.59 -0.67
N GLY A 226 -8.90 7.79 0.17
CA GLY A 226 -9.43 6.47 -0.19
C GLY A 226 -8.37 5.51 -0.71
N TYR A 227 -8.71 4.81 -1.79
CA TYR A 227 -7.88 3.79 -2.44
C TYR A 227 -6.76 4.35 -3.33
N GLY A 228 -6.63 5.67 -3.41
CA GLY A 228 -5.54 6.31 -4.16
C GLY A 228 -4.24 6.44 -3.37
N VAL A 229 -4.27 6.22 -2.05
CA VAL A 229 -3.16 6.55 -1.15
C VAL A 229 -1.87 5.82 -1.50
N GLU A 230 -1.92 4.51 -1.74
CA GLU A 230 -0.74 3.71 -2.07
C GLU A 230 -0.09 4.17 -3.37
N THR A 231 -0.90 4.41 -4.40
CA THR A 231 -0.41 4.91 -5.70
C THR A 231 0.11 6.34 -5.59
N GLY A 232 -0.60 7.18 -4.84
CA GLY A 232 -0.19 8.56 -4.59
C GLY A 232 1.17 8.63 -3.92
N LEU A 233 1.35 7.93 -2.81
CA LEU A 233 2.62 7.87 -2.08
C LEU A 233 3.75 7.30 -2.92
N LEU A 234 3.49 6.27 -3.74
CA LEU A 234 4.51 5.70 -4.64
C LEU A 234 4.99 6.72 -5.67
N ILE A 235 4.06 7.41 -6.35
CA ILE A 235 4.42 8.43 -7.34
C ILE A 235 5.13 9.62 -6.68
N ASP A 236 4.63 10.08 -5.55
CA ASP A 236 5.19 11.24 -4.85
C ASP A 236 6.56 10.92 -4.24
N THR A 237 6.79 9.69 -3.75
CA THR A 237 8.12 9.21 -3.34
C THR A 237 9.10 9.21 -4.52
N TYR A 238 8.69 8.63 -5.66
CA TYR A 238 9.51 8.64 -6.87
C TYR A 238 9.89 10.06 -7.32
N ARG A 239 8.95 11.00 -7.27
CA ARG A 239 9.19 12.39 -7.66
C ARG A 239 10.09 13.16 -6.70
N THR A 240 9.95 12.89 -5.41
CA THR A 240 10.64 13.63 -4.36
C THR A 240 12.03 13.08 -4.07
N ALA A 241 12.17 11.75 -4.06
CA ALA A 241 13.39 11.07 -3.62
C ALA A 241 14.06 10.22 -4.72
N GLY A 242 13.42 10.09 -5.90
CA GLY A 242 13.93 9.28 -7.01
C GLY A 242 13.51 7.81 -6.93
N LEU A 243 13.81 7.07 -8.00
CA LEU A 243 13.43 5.66 -8.13
C LEU A 243 14.18 4.78 -7.12
N ASP A 244 15.46 5.06 -6.89
CA ASP A 244 16.32 4.28 -5.98
C ASP A 244 15.90 4.39 -4.50
N ALA A 245 15.09 5.39 -4.16
CA ALA A 245 14.51 5.51 -2.82
C ALA A 245 13.37 4.51 -2.56
N VAL A 246 12.88 3.84 -3.59
CA VAL A 246 11.85 2.80 -3.52
C VAL A 246 12.50 1.43 -3.65
N ALA A 247 12.09 0.48 -2.81
CA ALA A 247 12.38 -0.94 -2.95
C ALA A 247 11.09 -1.76 -2.90
N GLN A 248 11.17 -3.04 -3.25
CA GLN A 248 10.03 -3.96 -3.12
C GLN A 248 10.47 -5.32 -2.59
N VAL A 249 9.56 -5.99 -1.89
CA VAL A 249 9.83 -7.28 -1.24
C VAL A 249 8.72 -8.27 -1.55
N ASP A 250 9.12 -9.45 -2.02
CA ASP A 250 8.23 -10.61 -2.14
C ASP A 250 7.93 -11.18 -0.74
N LEU A 251 6.66 -11.14 -0.34
CA LEU A 251 6.18 -11.69 0.92
C LEU A 251 5.58 -13.10 0.79
N GLY A 252 5.64 -13.70 -0.40
CA GLY A 252 5.13 -15.04 -0.69
C GLY A 252 3.66 -15.02 -1.10
N GLN A 253 2.75 -15.53 -0.28
CA GLN A 253 1.32 -15.65 -0.61
C GLN A 253 0.47 -14.82 0.32
N ARG A 254 -0.60 -14.24 -0.20
CA ARG A 254 -1.65 -13.55 0.53
C ARG A 254 -3.03 -14.00 0.07
N THR A 255 -3.85 -14.45 1.01
CA THR A 255 -5.27 -14.73 0.78
C THR A 255 -6.10 -13.47 1.01
N HIS A 256 -7.06 -13.18 0.16
CA HIS A 256 -7.94 -12.03 0.28
C HIS A 256 -9.38 -12.35 -0.16
N GLY A 257 -10.33 -11.58 0.38
CA GLY A 257 -11.72 -11.65 0.02
C GLY A 257 -12.03 -11.10 -1.37
N HIS A 258 -13.19 -11.47 -1.93
CA HIS A 258 -13.68 -10.96 -3.20
C HIS A 258 -14.48 -9.67 -3.03
N GLN A 259 -14.19 -8.68 -3.89
CA GLN A 259 -15.07 -7.53 -4.09
C GLN A 259 -15.81 -7.65 -5.44
N ASP A 260 -17.04 -7.13 -5.49
CA ASP A 260 -17.81 -7.09 -6.72
C ASP A 260 -17.23 -6.12 -7.77
N THR A 261 -17.59 -6.30 -9.03
CA THR A 261 -17.07 -5.50 -10.13
C THR A 261 -17.41 -4.01 -10.00
N ALA A 262 -18.54 -3.66 -9.41
CA ALA A 262 -18.94 -2.26 -9.22
C ALA A 262 -18.06 -1.60 -8.16
N ALA A 263 -17.76 -2.30 -7.06
CA ALA A 263 -16.81 -1.84 -6.04
C ALA A 263 -15.40 -1.64 -6.61
N LEU A 264 -14.91 -2.60 -7.40
CA LEU A 264 -13.62 -2.48 -8.10
C LEU A 264 -13.61 -1.31 -9.10
N GLY A 265 -14.74 -1.03 -9.76
CA GLY A 265 -14.87 0.14 -10.64
C GLY A 265 -14.73 1.47 -9.88
N ARG A 266 -15.32 1.58 -8.69
CA ARG A 266 -15.15 2.76 -7.82
C ARG A 266 -13.70 2.92 -7.35
N MET A 267 -13.06 1.82 -6.97
CA MET A 267 -11.65 1.81 -6.62
C MET A 267 -10.77 2.28 -7.79
N ALA A 268 -10.99 1.72 -8.99
CA ALA A 268 -10.27 2.08 -10.20
C ALA A 268 -10.41 3.57 -10.53
N ALA A 269 -11.63 4.13 -10.39
CA ALA A 269 -11.87 5.56 -10.61
C ALA A 269 -11.10 6.43 -9.62
N THR A 270 -11.08 6.09 -8.33
CA THR A 270 -10.29 6.81 -7.32
C THR A 270 -8.80 6.82 -7.66
N ILE A 271 -8.25 5.67 -8.08
CA ILE A 271 -6.85 5.53 -8.49
C ILE A 271 -6.56 6.37 -9.74
N LEU A 272 -7.46 6.34 -10.74
CA LEU A 272 -7.33 7.16 -11.93
C LEU A 272 -7.28 8.64 -11.58
N HIS A 273 -8.17 9.13 -10.71
CA HIS A 273 -8.15 10.52 -10.23
C HIS A 273 -6.84 10.87 -9.54
N THR A 274 -6.33 9.98 -8.70
CA THR A 274 -5.06 10.17 -7.99
C THR A 274 -3.88 10.29 -8.96
N ILE A 275 -3.81 9.42 -9.96
CA ILE A 275 -2.75 9.46 -10.99
C ILE A 275 -2.91 10.72 -11.84
N HIS A 276 -4.14 11.03 -12.29
CA HIS A 276 -4.40 12.21 -13.10
C HIS A 276 -3.99 13.51 -12.40
N ALA A 277 -4.32 13.66 -11.13
CA ALA A 277 -3.93 14.84 -10.35
C ALA A 277 -2.40 15.03 -10.28
N ARG A 278 -1.64 13.94 -10.39
CA ARG A 278 -0.19 13.95 -10.43
C ARG A 278 0.39 14.15 -11.83
N VAL A 279 -0.31 13.73 -12.87
CA VAL A 279 0.09 13.96 -14.27
C VAL A 279 -0.18 15.38 -14.70
N THR A 280 -1.35 15.90 -14.36
CA THR A 280 -1.84 17.25 -14.75
C THR A 280 -2.34 18.02 -13.52
N PRO A 281 -1.42 18.52 -12.67
CA PRO A 281 -1.81 19.27 -11.47
C PRO A 281 -2.71 20.46 -11.80
N GLY A 282 -3.82 20.57 -11.07
CA GLY A 282 -4.78 21.67 -11.26
C GLY A 282 -5.75 21.53 -12.43
N ALA A 283 -5.60 20.48 -13.27
CA ALA A 283 -6.59 20.22 -14.31
C ALA A 283 -7.94 19.79 -13.69
N PRO A 284 -9.06 20.33 -14.17
CA PRO A 284 -10.36 19.93 -13.67
C PRO A 284 -10.68 18.48 -14.06
N VAL A 285 -11.17 17.72 -13.09
CA VAL A 285 -11.64 16.35 -13.30
C VAL A 285 -13.06 16.24 -12.74
N TRP A 286 -13.93 15.53 -13.44
CA TRP A 286 -15.27 15.26 -12.93
C TRP A 286 -15.19 14.36 -11.68
N PRO A 287 -15.71 14.79 -10.52
CA PRO A 287 -15.43 14.12 -9.24
C PRO A 287 -16.30 12.90 -8.99
N THR A 288 -17.19 12.54 -9.91
CA THR A 288 -18.22 11.52 -9.72
C THR A 288 -18.10 10.45 -10.79
N LEU A 289 -18.17 9.18 -10.36
CA LEU A 289 -18.35 8.02 -11.25
C LEU A 289 -19.84 7.66 -11.29
N THR A 290 -20.44 7.67 -12.47
CA THR A 290 -21.79 7.17 -12.70
C THR A 290 -21.72 5.69 -13.08
N GLN A 291 -22.37 4.84 -12.29
CA GLN A 291 -22.59 3.42 -12.58
C GLN A 291 -24.07 3.18 -12.84
N PHE A 292 -24.42 2.03 -13.42
CA PHE A 292 -25.80 1.70 -13.75
C PHE A 292 -26.24 0.43 -13.01
N VAL A 293 -27.38 0.51 -12.33
CA VAL A 293 -27.98 -0.60 -11.60
C VAL A 293 -29.25 -1.03 -12.30
N ARG A 294 -29.36 -2.32 -12.60
CA ARG A 294 -30.58 -2.91 -13.15
C ARG A 294 -31.42 -3.52 -12.04
N ARG A 295 -32.66 -3.03 -11.86
CA ARG A 295 -33.64 -3.59 -10.92
C ARG A 295 -34.97 -3.79 -11.66
N THR A 296 -35.54 -4.98 -11.56
CA THR A 296 -36.88 -5.32 -12.11
C THR A 296 -37.11 -4.77 -13.53
N GLY A 297 -36.12 -4.94 -14.43
CA GLY A 297 -36.22 -4.50 -15.83
C GLY A 297 -35.86 -3.05 -16.12
N THR A 298 -35.76 -2.18 -15.09
CA THR A 298 -35.38 -0.78 -15.23
C THR A 298 -33.89 -0.60 -14.95
N VAL A 299 -33.22 0.26 -15.75
CA VAL A 299 -31.84 0.68 -15.53
C VAL A 299 -31.84 2.09 -14.96
N THR A 300 -31.19 2.26 -13.80
CA THR A 300 -31.06 3.55 -13.13
C THR A 300 -29.60 3.93 -12.93
N PRO A 301 -29.21 5.20 -13.11
CA PRO A 301 -27.88 5.65 -12.74
C PRO A 301 -27.68 5.65 -11.22
N ALA A 302 -26.45 5.39 -10.81
CA ALA A 302 -25.99 5.50 -9.42
C ALA A 302 -24.67 6.27 -9.40
N ASP A 303 -24.67 7.44 -8.77
CA ASP A 303 -23.52 8.33 -8.75
C ASP A 303 -22.69 8.12 -7.48
N HIS A 304 -21.37 8.00 -7.66
CA HIS A 304 -20.43 7.76 -6.58
C HIS A 304 -19.34 8.83 -6.58
N PRO A 305 -19.17 9.61 -5.49
CA PRO A 305 -18.02 10.49 -5.33
C PRO A 305 -16.73 9.65 -5.31
N VAL A 306 -15.78 9.98 -6.17
CA VAL A 306 -14.51 9.22 -6.32
C VAL A 306 -13.28 10.12 -6.23
N ALA A 307 -13.45 11.45 -6.31
CA ALA A 307 -12.38 12.40 -6.14
C ALA A 307 -12.56 13.16 -4.82
N HIS A 308 -11.54 13.12 -4.01
CA HIS A 308 -11.46 13.90 -2.77
C HIS A 308 -10.11 14.63 -2.76
N PRO A 309 -10.04 15.84 -2.20
CA PRO A 309 -8.75 16.54 -2.03
C PRO A 309 -7.80 15.69 -1.19
N ASP A 310 -6.53 15.68 -1.57
CA ASP A 310 -5.49 15.05 -0.76
C ASP A 310 -5.38 15.74 0.61
N ARG A 311 -4.96 15.00 1.64
CA ARG A 311 -4.45 15.60 2.88
C ARG A 311 -3.10 16.24 2.57
N PRO A 312 -2.84 17.44 3.08
CA PRO A 312 -1.55 18.09 2.88
C PRO A 312 -0.44 17.35 3.62
N PRO A 313 0.84 17.59 3.28
CA PRO A 313 1.96 17.10 4.07
C PRO A 313 1.75 17.40 5.56
N MET A 314 2.01 16.41 6.42
CA MET A 314 1.79 16.55 7.87
C MET A 314 2.60 17.71 8.47
N THR A 315 3.79 17.94 7.94
CA THR A 315 4.67 19.06 8.35
C THR A 315 4.06 20.45 8.13
N THR A 316 3.02 20.55 7.30
CA THR A 316 2.32 21.83 7.03
C THR A 316 1.13 22.08 7.94
N ILE A 317 0.78 21.13 8.81
CA ILE A 317 -0.33 21.26 9.74
C ILE A 317 0.07 22.19 10.91
N PRO A 318 -0.66 23.28 11.14
CA PRO A 318 -0.36 24.19 12.23
C PRO A 318 -0.38 23.46 13.59
N GLY A 319 0.69 23.65 14.36
CA GLY A 319 0.81 23.05 15.68
C GLY A 319 1.13 21.55 15.70
N TYR A 320 1.34 20.92 14.53
CA TYR A 320 1.83 19.55 14.50
C TYR A 320 3.21 19.46 15.16
N GLN A 321 3.33 18.53 16.08
CA GLN A 321 4.59 18.12 16.66
C GLN A 321 4.69 16.61 16.54
N ARG A 322 5.85 16.13 16.12
CA ARG A 322 6.10 14.69 16.07
C ARG A 322 5.88 14.09 17.45
N PRO A 323 5.08 13.02 17.58
CA PRO A 323 4.92 12.31 18.84
C PRO A 323 6.28 11.81 19.35
N LEU A 324 6.51 12.01 20.63
CA LEU A 324 7.67 11.47 21.34
C LEU A 324 7.27 10.12 21.97
N ALA A 325 8.26 9.26 22.13
CA ALA A 325 8.09 7.94 22.73
C ALA A 325 7.80 8.01 24.23
#